data_6925700bbd7d20b128a3053e9897b700
#
_entry.id   6925700bbd7d20b128a3053e9897b700
#
_cell.length_a   1.000
_cell.length_b   1.000
_cell.length_c   1.000
_cell.angle_alpha   90.00
_cell.angle_beta   90.00
_cell.angle_gamma   90.00
#
_symmetry.space_group_name_H-M   'P 1'
#
loop_
_entity.id
_entity.type
_entity.pdbx_description
1 polymer ?
#
loop_
_entity_poly.entity_id
_entity_poly.type
_entity_poly.pdbx_seq_one_letter_code
_entity_poly.pdbx_strand_id
1 'polypeptide(L)'
;NISTNKIDNKNILIVKMDKSMLCEVSQIASKTLGSSFVNEDILDNDINLCAKIDEEIVAYATTKFIDLDYLKKIIRDKKLQLDQEYEKIGYIDSIAVNEDYSGYGIGTLLLKDTISKLREHKIGFAIMAGWINKDQVNIKKLAIKEGFKEEFIIEDFWKEDSLKFNFDCTACGKPPCLCSAIIYTKKL
;
A
#
# COMPACT_ATOMS: atom_id res chain seq x y z
N ASN A 1 23.21 0.97 18.74
CA ASN A 1 22.22 2.03 18.84
C ASN A 1 22.35 2.91 17.62
N ILE A 2 21.60 2.58 16.59
CA ILE A 2 21.27 3.58 15.58
C ILE A 2 20.59 4.68 16.38
N SER A 3 21.30 5.78 16.56
CA SER A 3 20.71 6.87 17.30
C SER A 3 19.39 7.21 16.60
N THR A 4 18.30 7.17 17.33
CA THR A 4 16.98 7.62 16.87
C THR A 4 17.03 9.01 16.23
N ASN A 5 18.11 9.76 16.44
CA ASN A 5 18.40 11.05 15.83
C ASN A 5 18.73 11.01 14.33
N LYS A 6 19.13 9.84 13.79
CA LYS A 6 19.37 9.68 12.35
C LYS A 6 18.09 9.45 11.57
N ILE A 7 17.02 9.01 12.23
CA ILE A 7 15.76 8.63 11.61
C ILE A 7 14.61 9.32 12.37
N ASP A 8 14.79 10.60 12.69
CA ASP A 8 13.67 11.40 13.13
C ASP A 8 12.91 11.96 11.91
N ASN A 9 11.70 12.47 12.14
CA ASN A 9 10.85 13.00 11.08
C ASN A 9 11.49 14.14 10.26
N LYS A 10 12.54 14.76 10.76
CA LYS A 10 13.24 15.86 10.07
C LYS A 10 14.13 15.36 8.95
N ASN A 11 14.57 14.09 9.01
CA ASN A 11 15.43 13.49 8.02
C ASN A 11 14.67 12.70 6.97
N ILE A 12 13.37 12.52 7.14
CA ILE A 12 12.51 11.78 6.22
C ILE A 12 11.83 12.77 5.28
N LEU A 13 12.09 12.63 3.99
CA LEU A 13 11.48 13.44 2.95
C LEU A 13 10.52 12.57 2.13
N ILE A 14 9.27 13.01 2.03
CA ILE A 14 8.28 12.37 1.14
C ILE A 14 8.30 13.10 -0.20
N VAL A 15 8.55 12.35 -1.25
CA VAL A 15 8.68 12.88 -2.61
C VAL A 15 7.79 12.12 -3.58
N LYS A 16 7.44 12.75 -4.69
CA LYS A 16 6.77 12.08 -5.80
C LYS A 16 7.72 11.05 -6.42
N MET A 17 7.23 9.82 -6.61
CA MET A 17 7.98 8.77 -7.27
C MET A 17 8.18 9.12 -8.75
N ASP A 18 9.39 8.93 -9.25
CA ASP A 18 9.70 9.06 -10.66
C ASP A 18 10.44 7.82 -11.18
N LYS A 19 10.69 7.79 -12.48
CA LYS A 19 11.30 6.64 -13.14
C LYS A 19 12.69 6.29 -12.57
N SER A 20 13.45 7.28 -12.11
CA SER A 20 14.78 7.05 -11.53
C SER A 20 14.75 6.27 -10.23
N MET A 21 13.62 6.23 -9.54
CA MET A 21 13.45 5.57 -8.24
C MET A 21 12.95 4.12 -8.38
N LEU A 22 12.53 3.69 -9.56
CA LEU A 22 11.87 2.39 -9.77
C LEU A 22 12.75 1.20 -9.39
N CYS A 23 14.03 1.26 -9.61
CA CYS A 23 14.94 0.18 -9.24
C CYS A 23 14.92 -0.07 -7.72
N GLU A 24 15.06 0.99 -6.94
CA GLU A 24 15.03 0.92 -5.47
C GLU A 24 13.64 0.52 -4.94
N VAL A 25 12.57 1.06 -5.52
CA VAL A 25 11.19 0.70 -5.19
C VAL A 25 10.95 -0.79 -5.46
N SER A 26 11.38 -1.30 -6.60
CA SER A 26 11.26 -2.73 -6.95
C SER A 26 12.03 -3.61 -5.98
N GLN A 27 13.19 -3.20 -5.51
CA GLN A 27 13.97 -3.94 -4.51
C GLN A 27 13.23 -4.00 -3.17
N ILE A 28 12.64 -2.91 -2.73
CA ILE A 28 11.84 -2.88 -1.50
C ILE A 28 10.62 -3.82 -1.65
N ALA A 29 9.90 -3.73 -2.74
CA ALA A 29 8.75 -4.58 -3.01
C ALA A 29 9.14 -6.06 -3.08
N SER A 30 10.25 -6.39 -3.71
CA SER A 30 10.73 -7.78 -3.83
C SER A 30 11.03 -8.42 -2.48
N LYS A 31 11.59 -7.67 -1.56
CA LYS A 31 11.93 -8.17 -0.22
C LYS A 31 10.72 -8.27 0.70
N THR A 32 9.75 -7.39 0.54
CA THR A 32 8.60 -7.27 1.45
C THR A 32 7.37 -8.03 0.94
N LEU A 33 7.07 -7.92 -0.34
CA LEU A 33 5.83 -8.44 -0.96
C LEU A 33 6.10 -9.62 -1.90
N GLY A 34 7.07 -9.49 -2.80
CA GLY A 34 7.42 -10.52 -3.75
C GLY A 34 8.12 -9.95 -4.97
N SER A 35 8.93 -10.78 -5.64
CA SER A 35 9.61 -10.37 -6.87
C SER A 35 8.62 -10.16 -8.00
N SER A 36 8.88 -9.16 -8.82
CA SER A 36 8.00 -8.72 -9.93
C SER A 36 6.64 -8.18 -9.49
N PHE A 37 6.45 -7.89 -8.21
CA PHE A 37 5.24 -7.27 -7.70
C PHE A 37 5.08 -5.83 -8.20
N VAL A 38 6.18 -5.11 -8.36
CA VAL A 38 6.21 -3.73 -8.88
C VAL A 38 6.87 -3.72 -10.26
N ASN A 39 6.26 -3.02 -11.21
CA ASN A 39 6.78 -2.79 -12.56
C ASN A 39 6.60 -1.31 -12.95
N GLU A 40 7.01 -0.94 -14.18
CA GLU A 40 6.92 0.45 -14.66
C GLU A 40 5.49 1.01 -14.66
N ASP A 41 4.47 0.15 -14.76
CA ASP A 41 3.07 0.57 -14.79
C ASP A 41 2.64 1.23 -13.47
N ILE A 42 3.41 1.07 -12.41
CA ILE A 42 3.15 1.75 -11.13
C ILE A 42 3.11 3.27 -11.30
N LEU A 43 3.87 3.82 -12.25
CA LEU A 43 3.91 5.27 -12.50
C LEU A 43 2.62 5.80 -13.12
N ASP A 44 1.78 4.92 -13.67
CA ASP A 44 0.46 5.27 -14.21
C ASP A 44 -0.60 5.39 -13.11
N ASN A 45 -0.30 4.98 -11.90
CA ASN A 45 -1.19 5.18 -10.76
C ASN A 45 -1.28 6.67 -10.40
N ASP A 46 -2.36 7.06 -9.75
CA ASP A 46 -2.71 8.47 -9.56
C ASP A 46 -1.85 9.18 -8.51
N ILE A 47 -1.45 8.47 -7.44
CA ILE A 47 -0.57 9.01 -6.40
C ILE A 47 0.54 8.00 -6.15
N ASN A 48 1.78 8.39 -6.39
CA ASN A 48 2.96 7.56 -6.19
C ASN A 48 3.98 8.33 -5.36
N LEU A 49 4.27 7.84 -4.16
CA LEU A 49 5.14 8.52 -3.22
C LEU A 49 6.30 7.62 -2.80
N CYS A 50 7.45 8.23 -2.57
CA CYS A 50 8.59 7.61 -1.93
C CYS A 50 8.99 8.36 -0.68
N ALA A 51 9.49 7.63 0.31
CA ALA A 51 10.19 8.22 1.44
C ALA A 51 11.69 8.09 1.22
N LYS A 52 12.41 9.20 1.40
CA LYS A 52 13.87 9.27 1.31
C LYS A 52 14.45 9.63 2.67
N ILE A 53 15.57 9.00 2.98
CA ILE A 53 16.46 9.42 4.06
C ILE A 53 17.80 9.68 3.40
N ASP A 54 18.26 10.94 3.49
CA ASP A 54 19.35 11.44 2.65
C ASP A 54 19.01 11.18 1.17
N GLU A 55 19.84 10.49 0.41
CA GLU A 55 19.57 10.16 -0.98
C GLU A 55 19.01 8.75 -1.18
N GLU A 56 18.76 8.02 -0.09
CA GLU A 56 18.27 6.63 -0.14
C GLU A 56 16.75 6.57 -0.13
N ILE A 57 16.18 5.80 -1.06
CA ILE A 57 14.75 5.46 -1.03
C ILE A 57 14.54 4.33 -0.02
N VAL A 58 13.72 4.56 1.00
CA VAL A 58 13.51 3.62 2.10
C VAL A 58 12.10 3.06 2.17
N ALA A 59 11.16 3.66 1.44
CA ALA A 59 9.76 3.22 1.43
C ALA A 59 9.02 3.80 0.23
N TYR A 60 7.88 3.21 -0.09
CA TYR A 60 7.00 3.73 -1.14
C TYR A 60 5.53 3.45 -0.81
N ALA A 61 4.66 4.22 -1.43
CA ALA A 61 3.21 3.98 -1.44
C ALA A 61 2.64 4.37 -2.79
N THR A 62 1.69 3.58 -3.29
CA THR A 62 1.02 3.83 -4.55
C THR A 62 -0.49 3.71 -4.38
N THR A 63 -1.23 4.61 -5.02
CA THR A 63 -2.68 4.73 -4.89
C THR A 63 -3.33 4.96 -6.25
N LYS A 64 -4.46 4.30 -6.48
CA LYS A 64 -5.30 4.46 -7.67
C LYS A 64 -6.60 5.13 -7.31
N PHE A 65 -7.13 5.97 -8.19
CA PHE A 65 -8.50 6.44 -8.09
C PHE A 65 -9.38 5.46 -8.84
N ILE A 66 -10.29 4.80 -8.13
CA ILE A 66 -11.13 3.74 -8.69
C ILE A 66 -12.60 4.13 -8.62
N ASP A 67 -13.39 3.59 -9.55
CA ASP A 67 -14.84 3.72 -9.52
C ASP A 67 -15.49 2.57 -8.72
N LEU A 68 -16.81 2.63 -8.58
CA LEU A 68 -17.56 1.60 -7.84
C LEU A 68 -17.50 0.23 -8.50
N ASP A 69 -17.44 0.15 -9.83
CA ASP A 69 -17.34 -1.12 -10.53
C ASP A 69 -16.01 -1.80 -10.22
N TYR A 70 -14.93 -1.03 -10.20
CA TYR A 70 -13.61 -1.55 -9.82
C TYR A 70 -13.59 -1.97 -8.34
N LEU A 71 -14.22 -1.18 -7.46
CA LEU A 71 -14.34 -1.52 -6.05
C LEU A 71 -15.04 -2.88 -5.87
N LYS A 72 -16.14 -3.12 -6.58
CA LYS A 72 -16.86 -4.40 -6.55
C LYS A 72 -15.98 -5.57 -6.97
N LYS A 73 -15.10 -5.37 -7.94
CA LYS A 73 -14.13 -6.40 -8.35
C LYS A 73 -13.11 -6.70 -7.25
N ILE A 74 -12.64 -5.67 -6.53
CA ILE A 74 -11.70 -5.85 -5.43
C ILE A 74 -12.33 -6.66 -4.30
N ILE A 75 -13.53 -6.28 -3.86
CA ILE A 75 -14.17 -6.88 -2.68
C ILE A 75 -14.96 -8.16 -3.00
N ARG A 76 -15.00 -8.59 -4.26
CA ARG A 76 -15.71 -9.79 -4.75
C ARG A 76 -17.20 -9.74 -4.39
N ASP A 77 -17.66 -10.78 -3.71
CA ASP A 77 -19.04 -10.93 -3.26
C ASP A 77 -19.35 -10.28 -1.90
N LYS A 78 -18.34 -9.71 -1.26
CA LYS A 78 -18.51 -9.03 0.01
C LYS A 78 -19.27 -7.72 -0.17
N LYS A 79 -20.01 -7.33 0.86
CA LYS A 79 -20.78 -6.09 0.84
C LYS A 79 -20.08 -5.04 1.70
N LEU A 80 -19.82 -3.90 1.09
CA LEU A 80 -19.30 -2.72 1.77
C LEU A 80 -20.40 -1.66 1.80
N GLN A 81 -20.75 -1.22 3.00
CA GLN A 81 -21.76 -0.20 3.19
C GLN A 81 -21.11 1.18 3.13
N LEU A 82 -21.45 1.95 2.11
CA LEU A 82 -20.98 3.32 1.94
C LEU A 82 -22.03 4.30 2.46
N ASP A 83 -21.57 5.38 3.08
CA ASP A 83 -22.44 6.40 3.67
C ASP A 83 -23.05 7.35 2.61
N GLN A 84 -22.48 7.35 1.41
CA GLN A 84 -22.93 8.15 0.26
C GLN A 84 -22.39 7.55 -1.03
N GLU A 85 -22.82 8.09 -2.17
CA GLU A 85 -22.23 7.76 -3.45
C GLU A 85 -20.89 8.48 -3.61
N TYR A 86 -19.88 7.74 -4.07
CA TYR A 86 -18.56 8.27 -4.39
C TYR A 86 -18.29 8.05 -5.88
N GLU A 87 -17.96 9.11 -6.60
CA GLU A 87 -17.55 9.01 -7.99
C GLU A 87 -16.22 8.28 -8.12
N LYS A 88 -15.28 8.63 -7.26
CA LYS A 88 -13.98 7.99 -7.16
C LYS A 88 -13.64 7.68 -5.71
N ILE A 89 -12.95 6.57 -5.52
CA ILE A 89 -12.44 6.08 -4.24
C ILE A 89 -10.91 5.94 -4.35
N GLY A 90 -10.20 6.30 -3.32
CA GLY A 90 -8.75 6.10 -3.25
C GLY A 90 -8.44 4.65 -2.85
N TYR A 91 -7.89 3.87 -3.76
CA TYR A 91 -7.38 2.54 -3.47
C TYR A 91 -5.88 2.59 -3.26
N ILE A 92 -5.46 2.43 -1.99
CA ILE A 92 -4.04 2.35 -1.64
C ILE A 92 -3.59 0.94 -1.95
N ASP A 93 -3.01 0.79 -3.14
CA ASP A 93 -2.73 -0.50 -3.76
C ASP A 93 -1.53 -1.20 -3.12
N SER A 94 -0.52 -0.43 -2.75
CA SER A 94 0.71 -0.96 -2.16
C SER A 94 1.38 0.07 -1.27
N ILE A 95 1.87 -0.38 -0.14
CA ILE A 95 2.72 0.39 0.76
C ILE A 95 3.74 -0.55 1.39
N ALA A 96 5.01 -0.21 1.31
CA ALA A 96 6.08 -1.03 1.86
C ALA A 96 7.24 -0.17 2.35
N VAL A 97 7.83 -0.59 3.46
CA VAL A 97 9.01 0.04 4.07
C VAL A 97 10.15 -0.97 4.07
N ASN A 98 11.35 -0.52 3.68
CA ASN A 98 12.56 -1.32 3.82
C ASN A 98 12.66 -1.77 5.29
N GLU A 99 12.83 -3.07 5.51
CA GLU A 99 12.84 -3.65 6.87
C GLU A 99 13.92 -3.07 7.78
N ASP A 100 15.05 -2.61 7.22
CA ASP A 100 16.11 -1.95 7.97
C ASP A 100 15.65 -0.62 8.59
N TYR A 101 14.55 -0.08 8.11
CA TYR A 101 13.95 1.18 8.57
C TYR A 101 12.58 0.98 9.21
N SER A 102 12.22 -0.26 9.52
CA SER A 102 10.96 -0.58 10.22
C SER A 102 10.92 0.00 11.63
N GLY A 103 9.73 0.39 12.07
CA GLY A 103 9.51 0.85 13.45
C GLY A 103 9.85 2.31 13.69
N TYR A 104 10.21 3.08 12.66
CA TYR A 104 10.54 4.51 12.77
C TYR A 104 9.43 5.45 12.34
N GLY A 105 8.25 4.92 12.04
CA GLY A 105 7.10 5.74 11.65
C GLY A 105 7.07 6.19 10.20
N ILE A 106 7.90 5.61 9.34
CA ILE A 106 7.97 5.98 7.92
C ILE A 106 6.68 5.63 7.19
N GLY A 107 6.14 4.44 7.43
CA GLY A 107 4.85 4.04 6.87
C GLY A 107 3.72 4.97 7.29
N THR A 108 3.73 5.45 8.53
CA THR A 108 2.76 6.42 9.04
C THR A 108 2.85 7.73 8.25
N LEU A 109 4.05 8.24 8.02
CA LEU A 109 4.25 9.47 7.25
C LEU A 109 3.76 9.33 5.81
N LEU A 110 4.09 8.21 5.16
CA LEU A 110 3.61 7.91 3.81
C LEU A 110 2.09 7.85 3.73
N LEU A 111 1.47 7.16 4.68
CA LEU A 111 0.01 7.03 4.70
C LEU A 111 -0.67 8.37 4.97
N LYS A 112 -0.16 9.16 5.90
CA LYS A 112 -0.66 10.52 6.16
C LYS A 112 -0.57 11.41 4.93
N ASP A 113 0.56 11.37 4.23
CA ASP A 113 0.76 12.18 3.03
C ASP A 113 -0.14 11.72 1.88
N THR A 114 -0.31 10.40 1.72
CA THR A 114 -1.26 9.83 0.76
C THR A 114 -2.69 10.30 1.04
N ILE A 115 -3.12 10.25 2.29
CA ILE A 115 -4.46 10.72 2.70
C ILE A 115 -4.62 12.21 2.43
N SER A 116 -3.60 13.00 2.74
CA SER A 116 -3.60 14.44 2.46
C SER A 116 -3.80 14.72 0.96
N LYS A 117 -3.08 13.99 0.11
CA LYS A 117 -3.21 14.11 -1.34
C LYS A 117 -4.57 13.66 -1.86
N LEU A 118 -5.12 12.59 -1.29
CA LEU A 118 -6.48 12.16 -1.62
C LEU A 118 -7.50 13.27 -1.32
N ARG A 119 -7.37 13.93 -0.19
CA ARG A 119 -8.23 15.07 0.17
C ARG A 119 -8.06 16.26 -0.78
N GLU A 120 -6.84 16.56 -1.19
CA GLU A 120 -6.56 17.60 -2.20
C GLU A 120 -7.29 17.31 -3.52
N HIS A 121 -7.38 16.05 -3.90
CA HIS A 121 -8.11 15.59 -5.09
C HIS A 121 -9.61 15.41 -4.86
N LYS A 122 -10.11 15.79 -3.68
CA LYS A 122 -11.53 15.66 -3.29
C LYS A 122 -12.04 14.24 -3.29
N ILE A 123 -11.15 13.30 -3.00
CA ILE A 123 -11.49 11.89 -2.77
C ILE A 123 -11.94 11.75 -1.32
N GLY A 124 -13.17 11.32 -1.11
CA GLY A 124 -13.80 11.28 0.22
C GLY A 124 -13.75 9.94 0.92
N PHE A 125 -13.18 8.92 0.28
CA PHE A 125 -13.15 7.55 0.82
C PHE A 125 -11.90 6.81 0.35
N ALA A 126 -11.26 6.10 1.26
CA ALA A 126 -10.08 5.30 0.98
C ALA A 126 -10.27 3.85 1.39
N ILE A 127 -9.71 2.95 0.58
CA ILE A 127 -9.68 1.51 0.83
C ILE A 127 -8.25 0.99 0.64
N MET A 128 -7.86 0.01 1.43
CA MET A 128 -6.61 -0.72 1.23
C MET A 128 -6.76 -2.17 1.66
N ALA A 129 -5.93 -3.03 1.09
CA ALA A 129 -5.87 -4.45 1.39
C ALA A 129 -4.61 -4.75 2.21
N GLY A 130 -4.79 -5.22 3.44
CA GLY A 130 -3.69 -5.65 4.29
C GLY A 130 -3.38 -7.12 4.04
N TRP A 131 -2.13 -7.44 3.72
CA TRP A 131 -1.68 -8.81 3.50
C TRP A 131 -1.62 -9.57 4.82
N ILE A 132 -2.32 -10.71 4.87
CA ILE A 132 -2.27 -11.64 5.99
C ILE A 132 -1.17 -12.66 5.72
N ASN A 133 -0.11 -12.61 6.52
CA ASN A 133 1.01 -13.54 6.47
C ASN A 133 1.15 -14.25 7.81
N LYS A 134 0.93 -15.57 7.84
CA LYS A 134 1.02 -16.40 9.06
C LYS A 134 0.20 -15.81 10.23
N ASP A 135 -1.05 -15.46 9.95
CA ASP A 135 -1.99 -14.86 10.91
C ASP A 135 -1.60 -13.45 11.41
N GLN A 136 -0.58 -12.86 10.82
CA GLN A 136 -0.16 -11.49 11.10
C GLN A 136 -0.45 -10.57 9.93
N VAL A 137 -0.89 -9.35 10.24
CA VAL A 137 -1.13 -8.28 9.26
C VAL A 137 -0.16 -7.13 9.57
N ASN A 138 0.89 -7.01 8.75
CA ASN A 138 1.96 -6.02 8.96
C ASN A 138 1.46 -4.57 8.98
N ILE A 139 0.40 -4.28 8.23
CA ILE A 139 -0.17 -2.93 8.11
C ILE A 139 -1.21 -2.62 9.19
N LYS A 140 -1.60 -3.60 10.01
CA LYS A 140 -2.70 -3.44 10.97
C LYS A 140 -2.53 -2.26 11.92
N LYS A 141 -1.38 -2.17 12.59
CA LYS A 141 -1.10 -1.08 13.54
C LYS A 141 -1.18 0.27 12.86
N LEU A 142 -0.59 0.37 11.68
CA LEU A 142 -0.59 1.57 10.87
C LEU A 142 -2.02 1.98 10.47
N ALA A 143 -2.78 1.03 9.96
CA ALA A 143 -4.16 1.27 9.52
C ALA A 143 -5.05 1.75 10.67
N ILE A 144 -5.03 1.05 11.79
CA ILE A 144 -5.86 1.40 12.95
C ILE A 144 -5.44 2.76 13.52
N LYS A 145 -4.14 3.01 13.65
CA LYS A 145 -3.62 4.29 14.13
C LYS A 145 -4.07 5.46 13.27
N GLU A 146 -4.15 5.27 11.95
CA GLU A 146 -4.57 6.30 11.01
C GLU A 146 -6.09 6.33 10.80
N GLY A 147 -6.85 5.63 11.62
CA GLY A 147 -8.30 5.71 11.64
C GLY A 147 -9.03 4.85 10.62
N PHE A 148 -8.34 3.86 10.04
CA PHE A 148 -8.98 2.88 9.18
C PHE A 148 -9.76 1.87 9.99
N LYS A 149 -10.86 1.40 9.44
CA LYS A 149 -11.74 0.39 10.02
C LYS A 149 -11.49 -0.93 9.30
N GLU A 150 -11.41 -2.04 10.08
CA GLU A 150 -11.39 -3.39 9.50
C GLU A 150 -12.81 -3.74 9.03
N GLU A 151 -12.94 -4.17 7.79
CA GLU A 151 -14.23 -4.54 7.21
C GLU A 151 -14.41 -6.07 7.17
N PHE A 152 -13.58 -6.78 6.40
CA PHE A 152 -13.71 -8.23 6.20
C PHE A 152 -12.43 -8.79 5.56
N ILE A 153 -12.36 -10.13 5.56
CA ILE A 153 -11.26 -10.88 4.95
C ILE A 153 -11.71 -11.40 3.58
N ILE A 154 -10.82 -11.30 2.59
CA ILE A 154 -10.99 -11.91 1.27
C ILE A 154 -9.92 -12.96 1.09
N GLU A 155 -10.33 -14.22 0.91
CA GLU A 155 -9.43 -15.33 0.64
C GLU A 155 -8.92 -15.26 -0.81
N ASP A 156 -7.72 -15.80 -1.04
CA ASP A 156 -7.08 -15.87 -2.36
C ASP A 156 -7.05 -14.51 -3.08
N PHE A 157 -6.81 -13.44 -2.33
CA PHE A 157 -6.97 -12.07 -2.83
C PHE A 157 -6.10 -11.78 -4.05
N TRP A 158 -4.84 -12.24 -4.05
CA TRP A 158 -3.89 -11.98 -5.14
C TRP A 158 -3.75 -13.13 -6.13
N LYS A 159 -4.60 -14.16 -6.05
CA LYS A 159 -4.47 -15.35 -6.89
C LYS A 159 -4.48 -15.03 -8.38
N GLU A 160 -5.51 -14.34 -8.84
CA GLU A 160 -5.64 -13.98 -10.26
C GLU A 160 -4.53 -13.04 -10.72
N ASP A 161 -4.23 -12.01 -9.93
CA ASP A 161 -3.18 -11.04 -10.26
C ASP A 161 -1.80 -11.70 -10.33
N SER A 162 -1.50 -12.63 -9.40
CA SER A 162 -0.22 -13.34 -9.42
C SER A 162 -0.03 -14.18 -10.67
N LEU A 163 -1.10 -14.80 -11.16
CA LEU A 163 -1.08 -15.56 -12.42
C LEU A 163 -1.00 -14.64 -13.63
N LYS A 164 -1.78 -13.56 -13.64
CA LYS A 164 -1.84 -12.62 -14.76
C LYS A 164 -0.53 -11.86 -14.95
N PHE A 165 0.06 -11.38 -13.88
CA PHE A 165 1.27 -10.56 -13.91
C PHE A 165 2.54 -11.36 -13.58
N ASN A 166 2.41 -12.65 -13.31
CA ASN A 166 3.51 -13.57 -13.02
C ASN A 166 4.45 -13.04 -11.92
N PHE A 167 3.90 -12.60 -10.81
CA PHE A 167 4.72 -12.19 -9.66
C PHE A 167 4.79 -13.29 -8.59
N ASP A 168 5.95 -13.40 -7.94
CA ASP A 168 6.16 -14.29 -6.81
C ASP A 168 5.68 -13.63 -5.51
N CYS A 169 5.28 -14.46 -4.56
CA CYS A 169 4.91 -14.04 -3.21
C CYS A 169 5.98 -14.51 -2.23
N THR A 170 6.36 -13.67 -1.27
CA THR A 170 7.36 -14.05 -0.26
C THR A 170 6.89 -15.19 0.64
N ALA A 171 5.57 -15.40 0.79
CA ALA A 171 4.99 -16.48 1.58
C ALA A 171 4.66 -17.72 0.74
N CYS A 172 4.06 -17.55 -0.46
CA CYS A 172 3.58 -18.64 -1.30
C CYS A 172 4.60 -19.14 -2.31
N GLY A 173 5.60 -18.33 -2.65
CA GLY A 173 6.54 -18.62 -3.73
C GLY A 173 5.99 -18.27 -5.10
N LYS A 174 6.13 -19.15 -6.08
CA LYS A 174 5.64 -18.95 -7.44
C LYS A 174 4.11 -18.89 -7.50
N PRO A 175 3.53 -18.22 -8.52
CA PRO A 175 2.08 -18.18 -8.68
C PRO A 175 1.45 -19.58 -8.76
N PRO A 176 0.23 -19.75 -8.24
CA PRO A 176 -0.67 -18.72 -7.71
C PRO A 176 -0.37 -18.33 -6.26
N CYS A 177 -0.58 -17.06 -5.92
CA CYS A 177 -0.59 -16.61 -4.54
C CYS A 177 -1.96 -16.91 -3.92
N LEU A 178 -1.96 -17.60 -2.79
CA LEU A 178 -3.18 -17.99 -2.06
C LEU A 178 -3.37 -17.20 -0.77
N CYS A 179 -2.63 -16.12 -0.59
CA CYS A 179 -2.73 -15.29 0.60
C CYS A 179 -4.06 -14.55 0.66
N SER A 180 -4.58 -14.43 1.87
CA SER A 180 -5.78 -13.63 2.16
C SER A 180 -5.42 -12.18 2.42
N ALA A 181 -6.38 -11.29 2.20
CA ALA A 181 -6.28 -9.88 2.57
C ALA A 181 -7.38 -9.51 3.55
N ILE A 182 -7.05 -8.60 4.46
CA ILE A 182 -8.06 -7.90 5.24
C ILE A 182 -8.29 -6.52 4.62
N ILE A 183 -9.55 -6.16 4.44
CA ILE A 183 -9.92 -4.89 3.83
C ILE A 183 -10.10 -3.84 4.91
N TYR A 184 -9.41 -2.73 4.74
CA TYR A 184 -9.49 -1.54 5.58
C TYR A 184 -10.13 -0.39 4.82
N THR A 185 -10.97 0.38 5.48
CA THR A 185 -11.61 1.55 4.88
C THR A 185 -11.53 2.75 5.80
N LYS A 186 -11.55 3.92 5.19
CA LYS A 186 -11.59 5.19 5.92
C LYS A 186 -12.38 6.22 5.14
N LYS A 187 -13.34 6.86 5.81
CA LYS A 187 -13.95 8.08 5.31
C LYS A 187 -13.00 9.25 5.51
N LEU A 188 -12.74 10.02 4.47
CA LEU A 188 -11.79 11.12 4.49
C LEU A 188 -12.39 12.49 4.74
#